data_f21f30a00ee3ce08b123c51f2702e96b
#
_entry.id   f21f30a00ee3ce08b123c51f2702e96b
#
_cell.length_a   1.000
_cell.length_b   1.000
_cell.length_c   1.000
_cell.angle_alpha   90.00
_cell.angle_beta   90.00
_cell.angle_gamma   90.00
#
_symmetry.space_group_name_H-M   'P 1'
#
loop_
_entity.id
_entity.type
_entity.pdbx_description
1 polymer ?
#
loop_
_entity_poly.entity_id
_entity_poly.type
_entity_poly.pdbx_seq_one_letter_code
_entity_poly.pdbx_strand_id
1 'polypeptide(L)'
;HLSGIAYIQANNLSLSCEADEGRGPVDFKISRGQDITVIEVKLSSNGQYMHGYDIQVEEYAKAEQTDNMVYVLVDVGNPVKVKKLLDRYNRDIDEGKKVPEVIMIDSTSKESASIT
;
A
#
# COMPACT_ATOMS: atom_id res chain seq x y z
N HIS A 1 -2.95 -10.42 -16.11
CA HIS A 1 -3.04 -9.96 -15.79
C HIS A 1 -2.66 -9.14 -15.47
N LEU A 2 -2.91 -8.81 -15.39
CA LEU A 2 -2.55 -8.01 -15.12
C LEU A 2 -2.53 -7.63 -14.06
N SER A 3 -1.93 -7.82 -13.45
CA SER A 3 -1.84 -7.42 -12.37
C SER A 3 -1.80 -6.22 -12.30
N GLY A 4 -2.26 -5.59 -12.18
CA GLY A 4 -2.13 -4.35 -12.08
C GLY A 4 -2.21 -3.79 -10.78
N ILE A 5 -2.24 -2.48 -10.69
CA ILE A 5 -2.33 -1.81 -9.45
C ILE A 5 -3.75 -1.30 -9.35
N ALA A 6 -4.39 -1.57 -8.25
CA ALA A 6 -5.74 -1.09 -8.05
C ALA A 6 -5.66 0.34 -7.53
N TYR A 7 -6.43 1.23 -8.10
CA TYR A 7 -6.49 2.60 -7.66
C TYR A 7 -7.85 2.85 -7.02
N ILE A 8 -7.85 3.38 -5.84
CA ILE A 8 -9.07 3.63 -5.12
C ILE A 8 -9.10 5.08 -4.69
N GLN A 9 -10.23 5.73 -4.93
CA GLN A 9 -10.40 7.09 -4.51
C GLN A 9 -10.96 7.04 -3.11
N ALA A 10 -10.33 7.74 -2.20
CA ALA A 10 -10.77 7.70 -0.84
C ALA A 10 -11.63 8.87 -0.48
N ASN A 11 -12.66 9.10 -1.23
CA ASN A 11 -13.47 10.24 -1.00
C ASN A 11 -14.13 10.27 0.35
N ASN A 12 -14.68 9.21 0.76
CA ASN A 12 -15.31 9.18 2.04
C ASN A 12 -14.64 8.21 2.99
N LEU A 13 -13.46 7.81 2.65
CA LEU A 13 -12.80 6.83 3.47
C LEU A 13 -12.19 7.50 4.66
N SER A 14 -12.45 7.02 5.81
CA SER A 14 -11.90 7.56 6.99
C SER A 14 -10.83 6.60 7.47
N LEU A 15 -9.60 6.95 7.27
CA LEU A 15 -8.54 6.10 7.69
C LEU A 15 -8.21 6.43 9.11
N SER A 16 -8.23 5.48 9.98
CA SER A 16 -7.96 5.73 11.35
C SER A 16 -6.50 5.75 11.65
N CYS A 17 -5.76 6.29 10.75
CA CYS A 17 -4.32 6.32 10.94
C CYS A 17 -3.97 7.14 12.15
N GLU A 18 -4.81 8.03 12.53
CA GLU A 18 -4.47 8.84 13.66
C GLU A 18 -4.39 7.96 14.86
N ALA A 19 -5.00 6.85 14.83
CA ALA A 19 -4.95 5.98 15.97
C ALA A 19 -3.55 5.53 16.26
N ASP A 20 -2.66 5.70 15.29
CA ASP A 20 -1.31 5.27 15.50
C ASP A 20 -0.55 6.38 16.17
N GLU A 21 -1.20 7.45 16.47
CA GLU A 21 -0.56 8.55 17.13
C GLU A 21 0.68 8.97 16.47
N GLY A 22 0.63 9.12 15.21
CA GLY A 22 1.77 9.60 14.47
C GLY A 22 2.79 8.55 14.10
N ARG A 23 2.58 7.34 14.51
CA ARG A 23 3.52 6.34 14.14
C ARG A 23 3.28 5.84 12.73
N GLY A 24 2.23 6.32 12.13
CA GLY A 24 1.99 5.96 10.78
C GLY A 24 1.14 4.75 10.65
N PRO A 25 1.05 4.24 9.51
CA PRO A 25 0.17 3.20 9.14
C PRO A 25 0.39 1.93 9.85
N VAL A 26 -0.60 1.12 9.85
CA VAL A 26 -0.52 -0.12 10.54
C VAL A 26 -0.45 -1.30 9.61
N ASP A 27 -0.02 -2.39 10.15
CA ASP A 27 -0.04 -3.63 9.43
C ASP A 27 -1.20 -4.40 10.00
N PHE A 28 -1.87 -5.16 9.20
CA PHE A 28 -2.89 -6.05 9.71
C PHE A 28 -3.03 -7.25 8.81
N LYS A 29 -3.70 -8.26 9.27
CA LYS A 29 -3.88 -9.44 8.48
C LYS A 29 -5.34 -9.80 8.43
N ILE A 30 -5.74 -10.45 7.38
CA ILE A 30 -7.07 -10.95 7.22
C ILE A 30 -6.97 -12.45 7.13
N SER A 31 -7.72 -13.14 7.98
CA SER A 31 -7.71 -14.59 7.96
C SER A 31 -9.04 -15.11 7.49
N ARG A 32 -9.00 -16.12 6.62
CA ARG A 32 -10.18 -16.73 6.17
C ARG A 32 -9.90 -18.20 6.21
N GLY A 33 -10.37 -18.89 7.23
CA GLY A 33 -10.01 -20.26 7.46
C GLY A 33 -8.53 -20.32 7.73
N GLN A 34 -7.81 -21.06 6.91
CA GLN A 34 -6.38 -21.12 7.08
C GLN A 34 -5.66 -20.20 6.15
N ASP A 35 -6.39 -19.46 5.36
CA ASP A 35 -5.76 -18.52 4.44
C ASP A 35 -5.52 -17.21 5.16
N ILE A 36 -4.31 -16.73 5.09
CA ILE A 36 -3.93 -15.48 5.72
C ILE A 36 -3.39 -14.55 4.66
N THR A 37 -3.86 -13.32 4.66
CA THR A 37 -3.31 -12.27 3.78
C THR A 37 -2.80 -11.19 4.69
N VAL A 38 -1.55 -10.79 4.51
CA VAL A 38 -0.99 -9.71 5.30
C VAL A 38 -1.06 -8.43 4.49
N ILE A 39 -1.30 -7.34 5.19
CA ILE A 39 -1.46 -6.05 4.54
C ILE A 39 -0.59 -5.04 5.26
N GLU A 40 0.24 -4.38 4.49
CA GLU A 40 1.10 -3.34 5.02
C GLU A 40 0.61 -2.03 4.43
N VAL A 41 0.35 -1.04 5.24
CA VAL A 41 -0.17 0.25 4.78
C VAL A 41 0.85 1.32 5.07
N LYS A 42 1.15 2.16 4.10
CA LYS A 42 2.06 3.28 4.30
C LYS A 42 1.48 4.52 3.65
N LEU A 43 1.73 5.65 4.25
CA LEU A 43 1.37 6.92 3.62
C LEU A 43 2.51 7.32 2.70
N SER A 44 2.20 8.02 1.63
CA SER A 44 3.23 8.44 0.70
C SER A 44 4.18 9.44 1.36
N SER A 45 3.78 10.07 2.45
CA SER A 45 4.64 10.99 3.14
C SER A 45 5.61 10.27 4.07
N ASN A 46 5.42 8.98 4.29
CA ASN A 46 6.29 8.23 5.18
C ASN A 46 7.60 7.90 4.48
N GLY A 47 8.72 8.25 5.08
CA GLY A 47 10.00 7.97 4.43
C GLY A 47 10.30 6.51 4.25
N GLN A 48 9.56 5.62 4.94
CA GLN A 48 9.79 4.19 4.80
C GLN A 48 8.83 3.54 3.80
N TYR A 49 8.20 4.35 2.96
CA TYR A 49 7.21 3.80 2.05
C TYR A 49 7.78 2.73 1.11
N MET A 50 9.00 2.96 0.61
CA MET A 50 9.60 1.99 -0.29
C MET A 50 10.07 0.76 0.49
N HIS A 51 10.55 0.98 1.71
CA HIS A 51 10.99 -0.11 2.56
C HIS A 51 9.80 -1.00 2.91
N GLY A 52 8.61 -0.40 3.07
CA GLY A 52 7.41 -1.18 3.31
C GLY A 52 7.13 -2.14 2.16
N TYR A 53 7.27 -1.66 0.96
CA TYR A 53 7.03 -2.47 -0.22
C TYR A 53 8.13 -3.52 -0.39
N ASP A 54 9.38 -3.10 -0.25
CA ASP A 54 10.50 -3.97 -0.52
C ASP A 54 10.74 -5.03 0.52
N ILE A 55 10.61 -4.69 1.76
CA ILE A 55 11.04 -5.55 2.84
C ILE A 55 9.96 -5.88 3.85
N GLN A 56 9.27 -4.87 4.34
CA GLN A 56 8.43 -5.09 5.51
C GLN A 56 7.25 -6.00 5.25
N VAL A 57 6.60 -5.84 4.12
CA VAL A 57 5.44 -6.67 3.84
C VAL A 57 5.88 -8.12 3.68
N GLU A 58 7.06 -8.33 3.11
CA GLU A 58 7.52 -9.68 2.92
C GLU A 58 7.91 -10.31 4.25
N GLU A 59 8.52 -9.53 5.14
CA GLU A 59 8.88 -10.04 6.45
C GLU A 59 7.63 -10.39 7.23
N TYR A 60 6.59 -9.56 7.08
CA TYR A 60 5.35 -9.82 7.76
C TYR A 60 4.73 -11.13 7.23
N ALA A 61 4.77 -11.30 5.91
CA ALA A 61 4.22 -12.51 5.31
C ALA A 61 4.97 -13.74 5.78
N LYS A 62 6.29 -13.66 5.88
CA LYS A 62 7.07 -14.78 6.34
C LYS A 62 6.71 -15.11 7.78
N ALA A 63 6.53 -14.11 8.61
CA ALA A 63 6.20 -14.35 10.01
C ALA A 63 4.85 -15.04 10.13
N GLU A 64 3.94 -14.74 9.20
CA GLU A 64 2.62 -15.35 9.23
C GLU A 64 2.55 -16.60 8.37
N GLN A 65 3.66 -16.97 7.78
CA GLN A 65 3.77 -18.16 6.95
C GLN A 65 2.81 -18.15 5.79
N THR A 66 2.73 -17.04 5.10
CA THR A 66 1.85 -16.92 3.95
C THR A 66 2.58 -16.26 2.81
N ASP A 67 2.09 -16.46 1.59
CA ASP A 67 2.61 -15.80 0.42
C ASP A 67 1.66 -14.71 0.00
N ASN A 68 0.53 -14.55 0.68
CA ASN A 68 -0.45 -13.56 0.27
C ASN A 68 -0.12 -12.22 0.91
N MET A 69 0.39 -11.31 0.11
CA MET A 69 0.85 -10.01 0.58
C MET A 69 0.20 -8.90 -0.18
N VAL A 70 -0.26 -7.89 0.54
CA VAL A 70 -0.82 -6.70 -0.11
C VAL A 70 -0.12 -5.49 0.48
N TYR A 71 0.30 -4.58 -0.39
CA TYR A 71 0.93 -3.35 0.05
C TYR A 71 0.01 -2.20 -0.37
N VAL A 72 -0.42 -1.40 0.59
CA VAL A 72 -1.32 -0.29 0.32
C VAL A 72 -0.55 0.99 0.50
N LEU A 73 -0.48 1.81 -0.54
CA LEU A 73 0.15 3.12 -0.42
C LEU A 73 -0.94 4.16 -0.50
N VAL A 74 -1.04 4.96 0.54
CA VAL A 74 -2.05 6.01 0.59
C VAL A 74 -1.38 7.29 0.12
N ASP A 75 -1.80 7.81 -1.03
CA ASP A 75 -1.20 9.00 -1.58
C ASP A 75 -1.80 10.22 -0.90
N VAL A 76 -0.97 10.93 -0.15
CA VAL A 76 -1.41 12.13 0.52
C VAL A 76 -0.74 13.35 -0.09
N GLY A 77 -0.35 13.26 -1.33
CA GLY A 77 0.18 14.43 -2.03
C GLY A 77 1.66 14.38 -2.34
N ASN A 78 2.19 13.18 -2.55
CA ASN A 78 3.61 13.03 -2.85
C ASN A 78 3.78 12.33 -4.19
N PRO A 79 3.48 13.02 -5.30
CA PRO A 79 3.45 12.35 -6.59
C PRO A 79 4.78 11.75 -7.04
N VAL A 80 5.88 12.36 -6.64
CA VAL A 80 7.17 11.83 -7.03
C VAL A 80 7.39 10.46 -6.37
N LYS A 81 6.99 10.34 -5.11
CA LYS A 81 7.17 9.09 -4.42
C LYS A 81 6.24 8.02 -4.96
N VAL A 82 5.03 8.42 -5.30
CA VAL A 82 4.06 7.49 -5.88
C VAL A 82 4.61 6.97 -7.20
N LYS A 83 5.16 7.84 -8.03
CA LYS A 83 5.70 7.42 -9.30
C LYS A 83 6.87 6.49 -9.11
N LYS A 84 7.71 6.76 -8.12
CA LYS A 84 8.84 5.90 -7.87
C LYS A 84 8.39 4.49 -7.50
N LEU A 85 7.35 4.39 -6.70
CA LEU A 85 6.86 3.07 -6.33
C LEU A 85 6.27 2.36 -7.53
N LEU A 86 5.52 3.07 -8.36
CA LEU A 86 4.93 2.45 -9.54
C LEU A 86 6.01 1.97 -10.50
N ASP A 87 7.05 2.77 -10.70
CA ASP A 87 8.13 2.39 -11.60
C ASP A 87 8.85 1.17 -11.04
N ARG A 88 9.05 1.11 -9.74
CA ARG A 88 9.72 0.01 -9.13
C ARG A 88 8.89 -1.26 -9.25
N TYR A 89 7.59 -1.14 -9.02
CA TYR A 89 6.69 -2.27 -9.11
C TYR A 89 6.68 -2.83 -10.54
N ASN A 90 6.59 -1.95 -11.52
CA ASN A 90 6.57 -2.40 -12.91
C ASN A 90 7.87 -3.08 -13.28
N ARG A 91 8.99 -2.55 -12.80
CA ARG A 91 10.26 -3.17 -13.09
C ARG A 91 10.36 -4.55 -12.43
N ASP A 92 9.90 -4.66 -11.19
CA ASP A 92 9.96 -5.93 -10.48
C ASP A 92 9.10 -6.98 -11.18
N ILE A 93 7.94 -6.58 -11.66
CA ILE A 93 7.07 -7.49 -12.40
C ILE A 93 7.77 -7.93 -13.68
N ASP A 94 8.38 -6.99 -14.40
CA ASP A 94 9.06 -7.33 -15.63
C ASP A 94 10.23 -8.27 -15.38
N GLU A 95 10.86 -8.18 -14.24
CA GLU A 95 11.97 -9.05 -13.92
C GLU A 95 11.53 -10.36 -13.31
N GLY A 96 10.24 -10.58 -13.19
CA GLY A 96 9.72 -11.83 -12.67
C GLY A 96 9.88 -11.99 -11.16
N LYS A 97 10.07 -10.89 -10.46
CA LYS A 97 10.23 -11.00 -9.02
C LYS A 97 8.91 -11.21 -8.34
N LYS A 98 8.95 -11.83 -7.16
CA LYS A 98 7.75 -12.01 -6.39
C LYS A 98 7.50 -10.70 -5.69
N VAL A 99 6.36 -10.11 -5.90
CA VAL A 99 6.01 -8.84 -5.30
C VAL A 99 4.63 -8.90 -4.67
N PRO A 100 4.35 -8.02 -3.74
CA PRO A 100 3.02 -7.98 -3.16
C PRO A 100 2.05 -7.37 -4.17
N GLU A 101 0.79 -7.56 -3.95
CA GLU A 101 -0.20 -6.89 -4.74
C GLU A 101 -0.20 -5.47 -4.24
N VAL A 102 -0.27 -4.49 -5.11
CA VAL A 102 -0.20 -3.09 -4.72
C VAL A 102 -1.53 -2.41 -4.93
N ILE A 103 -2.01 -1.72 -3.90
CA ILE A 103 -3.23 -0.96 -3.98
C ILE A 103 -2.87 0.49 -3.67
N MET A 104 -3.29 1.41 -4.55
CA MET A 104 -3.05 2.81 -4.34
C MET A 104 -4.33 3.45 -3.91
N ILE A 105 -4.31 4.20 -2.80
CA ILE A 105 -5.48 4.93 -2.37
C ILE A 105 -5.16 6.39 -2.52
N ASP A 106 -5.92 7.09 -3.31
CA ASP A 106 -5.70 8.51 -3.53
C ASP A 106 -6.53 9.28 -2.50
N SER A 107 -5.87 9.84 -1.52
CA SER A 107 -6.56 10.63 -0.53
C SER A 107 -6.18 12.09 -0.64
N THR A 108 -5.69 12.48 -1.77
CA THR A 108 -5.38 13.89 -1.95
C THR A 108 -6.69 14.65 -2.02
N SER A 109 -6.60 15.87 -1.65
CA SER A 109 -7.78 16.61 -1.57
C SER A 109 -8.26 17.14 -2.84
N LYS A 110 -8.84 16.33 -3.60
CA LYS A 110 -9.27 16.80 -4.79
C LYS A 110 -10.61 17.21 -4.72
N GLU A 111 -11.17 17.10 -3.64
CA GLU A 111 -12.48 17.46 -3.54
C GLU A 111 -12.59 18.81 -3.85
N SER A 112 -11.59 19.42 -3.73
CA SER A 112 -11.66 20.77 -4.04
C SER A 112 -12.22 20.85 -5.36
N ALA A 113 -11.90 20.00 -6.08
CA ALA A 113 -12.28 20.09 -7.39
C ALA A 113 -13.69 19.78 -7.30
N SER A 114 -13.99 19.06 -6.40
CA SER A 114 -15.26 18.62 -6.46
C SER A 114 -16.18 19.61 -6.11
N ILE A 115 -15.75 20.57 -5.61
CA ILE A 115 -16.58 21.41 -5.22
C ILE A 115 -17.08 22.02 -6.23
N THR A 116 -16.72 21.87 -6.99
CA THR A 116 -17.13 22.45 -7.94
C THR A 116 -18.16 22.21 -8.35
#